data_20f0371c8571350e789c623271057134
#
_entry.id   20f0371c8571350e789c623271057134
#
_cell.length_a   1.000
_cell.length_b   1.000
_cell.length_c   1.000
_cell.angle_alpha   90.00
_cell.angle_beta   90.00
_cell.angle_gamma   90.00
#
_symmetry.space_group_name_H-M   'P 1'
#
loop_
_entity.id
_entity.type
_entity.pdbx_description
1 polymer ?
#
loop_
_entity_poly.entity_id
_entity_poly.type
_entity_poly.pdbx_seq_one_letter_code
_entity_poly.pdbx_strand_id
1 'polypeptide(L)'
;MSEEYNGWANRETWAFVLHCDNTIGTEFLLESLGDLTSDIVHATESDDYAMGREVVNMVESMWDEFPSAEWVRLMRDDVGSVWRIDLREIGSWAREYAKESARYAS
;
A
#
# COMPACT_ATOMS: atom_id res chain seq x y z
N MET A 1 -26.06 -2.36 -1.55
CA MET A 1 -25.22 -1.35 -2.17
C MET A 1 -23.77 -1.67 -1.99
N SER A 2 -23.04 -1.64 -3.07
CA SER A 2 -21.62 -1.92 -3.03
C SER A 2 -20.91 -0.76 -2.34
N GLU A 3 -19.96 -1.07 -1.45
CA GLU A 3 -19.14 -0.08 -0.79
C GLU A 3 -17.92 0.29 -1.64
N GLU A 4 -17.88 -0.22 -2.87
CA GLU A 4 -16.76 0.05 -3.77
C GLU A 4 -16.56 1.54 -4.02
N TYR A 5 -15.32 1.93 -4.04
CA TYR A 5 -14.92 3.30 -4.31
C TYR A 5 -13.84 3.29 -5.39
N ASN A 6 -14.18 3.77 -6.57
CA ASN A 6 -13.26 3.81 -7.71
C ASN A 6 -12.55 2.47 -7.98
N GLY A 7 -13.29 1.36 -7.82
CA GLY A 7 -12.75 0.03 -8.04
C GLY A 7 -12.13 -0.62 -6.82
N TRP A 8 -12.10 0.08 -5.67
CA TRP A 8 -11.56 -0.43 -4.42
C TRP A 8 -12.71 -0.79 -3.46
N ALA A 9 -12.42 -1.64 -2.49
CA ALA A 9 -13.44 -2.13 -1.56
C ALA A 9 -14.14 -1.00 -0.80
N ASN A 10 -13.40 0.05 -0.46
CA ASN A 10 -13.97 1.21 0.23
C ASN A 10 -13.07 2.44 0.02
N ARG A 11 -13.54 3.57 0.53
CA ARG A 11 -12.83 4.84 0.39
C ARG A 11 -11.47 4.82 1.10
N GLU A 12 -11.40 4.20 2.28
CA GLU A 12 -10.17 4.15 3.07
C GLU A 12 -9.06 3.44 2.30
N THR A 13 -9.38 2.32 1.66
CA THR A 13 -8.41 1.57 0.85
C THR A 13 -7.96 2.40 -0.36
N TRP A 14 -8.92 3.02 -1.05
CA TRP A 14 -8.61 3.88 -2.19
C TRP A 14 -7.70 5.04 -1.79
N ALA A 15 -8.03 5.74 -0.70
CA ALA A 15 -7.25 6.88 -0.24
C ALA A 15 -5.83 6.46 0.14
N PHE A 16 -5.70 5.30 0.79
CA PHE A 16 -4.39 4.79 1.18
C PHE A 16 -3.50 4.57 -0.06
N VAL A 17 -4.02 3.88 -1.07
CA VAL A 17 -3.27 3.61 -2.30
C VAL A 17 -2.93 4.91 -3.04
N LEU A 18 -3.89 5.82 -3.10
CA LEU A 18 -3.68 7.10 -3.77
C LEU A 18 -2.50 7.86 -3.16
N HIS A 19 -2.46 7.94 -1.83
CA HIS A 19 -1.35 8.62 -1.15
C HIS A 19 -0.04 7.85 -1.26
N CYS A 20 -0.09 6.53 -1.23
CA CYS A 20 1.12 5.72 -1.44
C CYS A 20 1.72 6.00 -2.82
N ASP A 21 0.87 6.10 -3.84
CA ASP A 21 1.34 6.31 -5.20
C ASP A 21 1.80 7.75 -5.45
N ASN A 22 1.01 8.72 -4.99
CA ASN A 22 1.26 10.13 -5.31
C ASN A 22 2.18 10.85 -4.34
N THR A 23 2.19 10.45 -3.08
CA THR A 23 2.92 11.17 -2.03
C THR A 23 4.23 10.48 -1.67
N ILE A 24 4.17 9.17 -1.38
CA ILE A 24 5.34 8.40 -0.99
C ILE A 24 6.11 7.92 -2.23
N GLY A 25 5.37 7.49 -3.25
CA GLY A 25 5.93 6.86 -4.43
C GLY A 25 5.95 5.35 -4.26
N THR A 26 5.19 4.65 -5.10
CA THR A 26 5.05 3.18 -4.99
C THR A 26 6.41 2.49 -5.13
N GLU A 27 7.25 2.95 -6.06
CA GLU A 27 8.56 2.38 -6.26
C GLU A 27 9.43 2.50 -5.00
N PHE A 28 9.46 3.69 -4.41
CA PHE A 28 10.20 3.93 -3.16
C PHE A 28 9.68 3.04 -2.03
N LEU A 29 8.36 2.93 -1.94
CA LEU A 29 7.72 2.13 -0.90
C LEU A 29 8.12 0.66 -1.01
N LEU A 30 8.09 0.11 -2.22
CA LEU A 30 8.47 -1.28 -2.44
C LEU A 30 9.96 -1.52 -2.22
N GLU A 31 10.80 -0.58 -2.62
CA GLU A 31 12.24 -0.67 -2.33
C GLU A 31 12.51 -0.68 -0.83
N SER A 32 11.75 0.12 -0.08
CA SER A 32 11.91 0.20 1.36
C SER A 32 11.50 -1.10 2.08
N LEU A 33 10.72 -1.95 1.42
CA LEU A 33 10.38 -3.27 1.95
C LEU A 33 11.55 -4.25 1.84
N GLY A 34 12.62 -3.85 1.15
CA GLY A 34 13.86 -4.61 1.09
C GLY A 34 13.69 -5.99 0.47
N ASP A 35 14.11 -7.02 1.21
CA ASP A 35 14.06 -8.39 0.71
C ASP A 35 12.66 -8.86 0.35
N LEU A 36 11.63 -8.22 0.91
CA LEU A 36 10.25 -8.56 0.59
C LEU A 36 9.93 -8.32 -0.88
N THR A 37 10.66 -7.40 -1.54
CA THR A 37 10.43 -7.12 -2.95
C THR A 37 10.64 -8.37 -3.82
N SER A 38 11.68 -9.16 -3.51
CA SER A 38 11.93 -10.40 -4.24
C SER A 38 10.82 -11.43 -3.99
N ASP A 39 10.36 -11.51 -2.75
CA ASP A 39 9.28 -12.41 -2.39
C ASP A 39 7.97 -11.98 -3.04
N ILE A 40 7.74 -10.66 -3.16
CA ILE A 40 6.52 -10.14 -3.78
C ILE A 40 6.40 -10.61 -5.23
N VAL A 41 7.51 -10.61 -5.98
CA VAL A 41 7.51 -11.04 -7.38
C VAL A 41 7.02 -12.48 -7.52
N HIS A 42 7.32 -13.31 -6.54
CA HIS A 42 6.93 -14.72 -6.55
C HIS A 42 5.66 -15.00 -5.73
N ALA A 43 5.06 -13.96 -5.14
CA ALA A 43 3.89 -14.11 -4.31
C ALA A 43 2.65 -14.49 -5.12
N THR A 44 1.71 -15.15 -4.47
CA THR A 44 0.42 -15.53 -5.04
C THR A 44 -0.71 -14.84 -4.26
N GLU A 45 -1.94 -15.05 -4.72
CA GLU A 45 -3.10 -14.47 -4.04
C GLU A 45 -3.19 -14.86 -2.57
N SER A 46 -2.70 -16.03 -2.20
CA SER A 46 -2.74 -16.47 -0.80
C SER A 46 -1.83 -15.62 0.11
N ASP A 47 -0.88 -14.90 -0.48
CA ASP A 47 0.04 -14.04 0.26
C ASP A 47 -0.47 -12.60 0.40
N ASP A 48 -1.56 -12.26 -0.29
CA ASP A 48 -2.02 -10.87 -0.38
C ASP A 48 -2.33 -10.23 0.98
N TYR A 49 -2.97 -10.98 1.89
CA TYR A 49 -3.30 -10.43 3.20
C TYR A 49 -2.02 -10.06 3.99
N ALA A 50 -1.08 -10.98 4.06
CA ALA A 50 0.18 -10.75 4.78
C ALA A 50 0.98 -9.62 4.16
N MET A 51 1.00 -9.58 2.83
CA MET A 51 1.71 -8.54 2.10
C MET A 51 1.10 -7.16 2.34
N GLY A 52 -0.24 -7.08 2.28
CA GLY A 52 -0.95 -5.83 2.54
C GLY A 52 -0.70 -5.34 3.96
N ARG A 53 -0.66 -6.25 4.92
CA ARG A 53 -0.37 -5.91 6.30
C ARG A 53 1.03 -5.31 6.44
N GLU A 54 2.01 -5.88 5.75
CA GLU A 54 3.38 -5.34 5.78
C GLU A 54 3.45 -3.94 5.19
N VAL A 55 2.76 -3.71 4.07
CA VAL A 55 2.73 -2.39 3.45
C VAL A 55 2.12 -1.35 4.39
N VAL A 56 0.97 -1.67 4.98
CA VAL A 56 0.29 -0.76 5.90
C VAL A 56 1.14 -0.51 7.14
N ASN A 57 1.75 -1.56 7.71
CA ASN A 57 2.61 -1.41 8.87
C ASN A 57 3.80 -0.49 8.58
N MET A 58 4.38 -0.62 7.41
CA MET A 58 5.51 0.23 7.02
C MET A 58 5.09 1.69 6.89
N VAL A 59 3.95 1.94 6.28
CA VAL A 59 3.44 3.31 6.14
C VAL A 59 3.12 3.90 7.51
N GLU A 60 2.51 3.12 8.40
CA GLU A 60 2.23 3.59 9.76
C GLU A 60 3.51 3.91 10.52
N SER A 61 4.57 3.14 10.31
CA SER A 61 5.88 3.42 10.90
C SER A 61 6.43 4.75 10.40
N MET A 62 6.23 5.06 9.11
CA MET A 62 6.63 6.35 8.55
C MET A 62 5.84 7.49 9.18
N TRP A 63 4.54 7.28 9.42
CA TRP A 63 3.72 8.28 10.10
C TRP A 63 4.22 8.56 11.51
N ASP A 64 4.62 7.51 12.23
CA ASP A 64 5.14 7.65 13.59
C ASP A 64 6.50 8.34 13.61
N GLU A 65 7.31 8.11 12.58
CA GLU A 65 8.63 8.72 12.46
C GLU A 65 8.56 10.20 12.09
N PHE A 66 7.57 10.59 11.30
CA PHE A 66 7.42 11.96 10.84
C PHE A 66 6.04 12.55 11.16
N PRO A 67 5.66 12.55 12.45
CA PRO A 67 4.27 12.93 12.81
C PRO A 67 3.91 14.38 12.49
N SER A 68 4.90 15.26 12.37
CA SER A 68 4.68 16.67 12.08
C SER A 68 4.75 16.99 10.59
N ALA A 69 5.10 16.03 9.76
CA ALA A 69 5.19 16.27 8.32
C ALA A 69 3.80 16.52 7.74
N GLU A 70 3.70 17.49 6.84
CA GLU A 70 2.43 17.85 6.23
C GLU A 70 1.82 16.66 5.46
N TRP A 71 2.63 15.93 4.72
CA TRP A 71 2.13 14.80 3.94
C TRP A 71 1.55 13.70 4.85
N VAL A 72 2.14 13.52 6.03
CA VAL A 72 1.63 12.53 7.00
C VAL A 72 0.27 12.96 7.50
N ARG A 73 0.13 14.23 7.87
CA ARG A 73 -1.13 14.77 8.37
C ARG A 73 -2.23 14.65 7.33
N LEU A 74 -1.93 15.04 6.09
CA LEU A 74 -2.90 14.97 5.00
C LEU A 74 -3.31 13.54 4.69
N MET A 75 -2.35 12.63 4.65
CA MET A 75 -2.63 11.23 4.39
C MET A 75 -3.48 10.60 5.48
N ARG A 76 -3.13 10.84 6.73
CA ARG A 76 -3.89 10.30 7.86
C ARG A 76 -5.32 10.82 7.88
N ASP A 77 -5.50 12.10 7.57
CA ASP A 77 -6.85 12.70 7.52
C ASP A 77 -7.68 12.07 6.38
N ASP A 78 -7.08 11.89 5.21
CA ASP A 78 -7.78 11.32 4.06
C ASP A 78 -8.11 9.84 4.26
N VAL A 79 -7.17 9.07 4.79
CA VAL A 79 -7.38 7.65 5.04
C VAL A 79 -8.40 7.44 6.16
N GLY A 80 -8.27 8.22 7.21
CA GLY A 80 -9.18 8.14 8.35
C GLY A 80 -8.97 6.85 9.14
N SER A 81 -9.89 5.90 8.99
CA SER A 81 -9.89 4.66 9.77
C SER A 81 -9.02 3.58 9.13
N VAL A 82 -7.78 3.47 9.59
CA VAL A 82 -6.81 2.50 9.05
C VAL A 82 -7.34 1.06 9.14
N TRP A 83 -8.10 0.74 10.19
CA TRP A 83 -8.64 -0.61 10.38
C TRP A 83 -9.64 -1.01 9.29
N ARG A 84 -10.13 -0.06 8.51
CA ARG A 84 -11.07 -0.34 7.42
C ARG A 84 -10.37 -0.62 6.09
N ILE A 85 -9.06 -0.42 6.03
CA ILE A 85 -8.30 -0.71 4.81
C ILE A 85 -8.37 -2.21 4.52
N ASP A 86 -8.69 -2.55 3.28
CA ASP A 86 -8.73 -3.95 2.85
C ASP A 86 -7.31 -4.42 2.57
N LEU A 87 -6.74 -5.15 3.51
CA LEU A 87 -5.35 -5.59 3.42
C LEU A 87 -5.09 -6.50 2.22
N ARG A 88 -6.07 -7.30 1.84
CA ARG A 88 -5.91 -8.17 0.67
C ARG A 88 -5.80 -7.35 -0.62
N GLU A 89 -6.58 -6.29 -0.73
CA GLU A 89 -6.49 -5.41 -1.89
C GLU A 89 -5.15 -4.69 -1.94
N ILE A 90 -4.65 -4.24 -0.79
CA ILE A 90 -3.34 -3.60 -0.72
C ILE A 90 -2.24 -4.58 -1.16
N GLY A 91 -2.31 -5.81 -0.67
CA GLY A 91 -1.35 -6.85 -1.05
C GLY A 91 -1.41 -7.18 -2.54
N SER A 92 -2.62 -7.31 -3.08
CA SER A 92 -2.82 -7.56 -4.49
C SER A 92 -2.23 -6.43 -5.35
N TRP A 93 -2.50 -5.21 -4.95
CA TRP A 93 -1.95 -4.03 -5.64
C TRP A 93 -0.42 -4.04 -5.61
N ALA A 94 0.18 -4.30 -4.45
CA ALA A 94 1.63 -4.33 -4.33
C ALA A 94 2.24 -5.46 -5.17
N ARG A 95 1.60 -6.63 -5.15
CA ARG A 95 2.04 -7.79 -5.92
C ARG A 95 2.01 -7.51 -7.42
N GLU A 96 0.91 -6.95 -7.90
CA GLU A 96 0.77 -6.62 -9.31
C GLU A 96 1.79 -5.58 -9.76
N TYR A 97 1.99 -4.55 -8.94
CA TYR A 97 2.97 -3.51 -9.24
C TYR A 97 4.39 -4.09 -9.29
N ALA A 98 4.75 -4.93 -8.32
CA ALA A 98 6.08 -5.52 -8.27
C ALA A 98 6.36 -6.43 -9.48
N LYS A 99 5.36 -7.22 -9.88
CA LYS A 99 5.48 -8.10 -11.04
C LYS A 99 5.66 -7.30 -12.32
N GLU A 100 4.91 -6.21 -12.45
CA GLU A 100 5.01 -5.35 -13.61
C GLU A 100 6.37 -4.67 -13.67
N SER A 101 6.87 -4.15 -12.54
CA SER A 101 8.19 -3.53 -12.47
C SER A 101 9.30 -4.53 -12.82
N ALA A 102 9.20 -5.76 -12.35
CA ALA A 102 10.18 -6.79 -12.64
C ALA A 102 10.22 -7.11 -14.14
N ARG A 103 9.07 -7.06 -14.80
CA ARG A 103 8.97 -7.31 -16.23
C ARG A 103 9.75 -6.26 -17.05
N TYR A 104 9.70 -5.01 -16.60
CA TYR A 104 10.41 -3.93 -17.29
C TYR A 104 11.90 -3.87 -16.94
N ALA A 105 12.28 -4.42 -15.80
CA ALA A 105 13.65 -4.40 -15.32
C ALA A 105 14.53 -5.50 -15.94
N SER A 106 13.91 -6.52 -16.49
CA SER A 106 14.65 -7.67 -17.05
C SER A 106 15.04 -7.50 -18.51
#